data_c69daa293f39bb520c4f833b7645a29b
#
_entry.id   c69daa293f39bb520c4f833b7645a29b
#
_cell.length_a   1.000
_cell.length_b   1.000
_cell.length_c   1.000
_cell.angle_alpha   90.00
_cell.angle_beta   90.00
_cell.angle_gamma   90.00
#
_symmetry.space_group_name_H-M   'P 1'
#
loop_
_entity.id
_entity.type
_entity.pdbx_description
1 polymer ?
#
loop_
_entity_poly.entity_id
_entity_poly.type
_entity_poly.pdbx_seq_one_letter_code
_entity_poly.pdbx_strand_id
1 'polypeptide(L)'
;MHKSFTADPKGAVDVFLYTSKAFKSLESDPFPSARAIAEGQAFTGATGQIVLVPGEAGGLARVLYGLGKGQDALAVAGLSAKLPKGSYRIVEAGGMAFSSVAAGWADGAYRFDRYLKDKATPPQLVIPADEDADALSREADACALLRDLVNTPAADMGPQDIQATISNLAERFGAKLTTIVGDALLEANYPMVHAVGRAATFEPRFMELEWGDPSHPSLALVGKGVTFDSGGLD
;
A
#
# COMPACT_ATOMS: atom_id res chain seq x y z
N MET A 1 -6.43 -11.99 1.83
CA MET A 1 -6.03 -10.91 2.75
C MET A 1 -4.63 -10.43 2.39
N HIS A 2 -4.40 -9.12 2.34
CA HIS A 2 -3.10 -8.53 2.03
C HIS A 2 -2.02 -8.94 3.06
N LYS A 3 -0.74 -9.07 2.63
CA LYS A 3 0.37 -9.58 3.46
C LYS A 3 0.65 -8.78 4.75
N SER A 4 0.25 -7.50 4.80
CA SER A 4 0.38 -6.64 5.98
C SER A 4 -0.86 -6.63 6.89
N PHE A 5 -1.85 -7.49 6.64
CA PHE A 5 -3.07 -7.62 7.44
C PHE A 5 -3.22 -9.02 8.01
N THR A 6 -3.92 -9.13 9.12
CA THR A 6 -4.30 -10.41 9.75
C THR A 6 -5.66 -10.28 10.44
N ALA A 7 -6.42 -11.37 10.49
CA ALA A 7 -7.62 -11.47 11.31
C ALA A 7 -7.33 -12.04 12.71
N ASP A 8 -6.12 -12.58 12.95
CA ASP A 8 -5.77 -13.20 14.23
C ASP A 8 -5.23 -12.13 15.22
N PRO A 9 -5.96 -11.81 16.28
CA PRO A 9 -5.54 -10.86 17.29
C PRO A 9 -4.56 -11.45 18.31
N LYS A 10 -4.25 -12.75 18.23
CA LYS A 10 -3.44 -13.43 19.26
C LYS A 10 -2.02 -12.85 19.31
N GLY A 11 -1.64 -12.38 20.50
CA GLY A 11 -0.32 -11.80 20.72
C GLY A 11 -0.10 -10.45 20.04
N ALA A 12 -1.17 -9.79 19.58
CA ALA A 12 -1.06 -8.48 18.98
C ALA A 12 -0.65 -7.43 19.99
N VAL A 13 0.26 -6.55 19.59
CA VAL A 13 0.72 -5.39 20.35
C VAL A 13 -0.27 -4.24 20.17
N ASP A 14 -0.69 -3.64 21.27
CA ASP A 14 -1.61 -2.51 21.26
C ASP A 14 -0.92 -1.23 20.76
N VAL A 15 -1.58 -0.53 19.82
CA VAL A 15 -1.10 0.70 19.20
C VAL A 15 -2.07 1.84 19.48
N PHE A 16 -1.51 2.96 19.92
CA PHE A 16 -2.23 4.18 20.23
C PHE A 16 -1.69 5.32 19.35
N LEU A 17 -2.57 5.89 18.54
CA LEU A 17 -2.26 7.01 17.66
C LEU A 17 -2.75 8.30 18.32
N TYR A 18 -1.85 9.26 18.55
CA TYR A 18 -2.18 10.52 19.18
C TYR A 18 -1.82 11.72 18.32
N THR A 19 -2.75 12.65 18.16
CA THR A 19 -2.38 14.00 17.76
C THR A 19 -1.68 14.71 18.91
N SER A 20 -0.87 15.74 18.61
CA SER A 20 -0.21 16.53 19.66
C SER A 20 -1.20 17.19 20.63
N LYS A 21 -2.40 17.53 20.14
CA LYS A 21 -3.47 18.07 20.98
C LYS A 21 -4.05 17.00 21.89
N ALA A 22 -4.41 15.83 21.34
CA ALA A 22 -4.99 14.74 22.12
C ALA A 22 -4.03 14.25 23.21
N PHE A 23 -2.76 14.10 22.90
CA PHE A 23 -1.77 13.68 23.91
C PHE A 23 -1.62 14.68 25.05
N LYS A 24 -1.65 15.98 24.77
CA LYS A 24 -1.58 17.03 25.83
C LYS A 24 -2.81 17.06 26.74
N SER A 25 -3.99 16.72 26.21
CA SER A 25 -5.27 16.76 26.95
C SER A 25 -5.61 15.45 27.65
N LEU A 26 -4.73 14.44 27.63
CA LEU A 26 -4.91 13.21 28.39
C LEU A 26 -4.81 13.50 29.89
N GLU A 27 -5.98 13.66 30.55
CA GLU A 27 -6.08 13.90 31.99
C GLU A 27 -5.84 12.63 32.83
N SER A 28 -6.20 11.47 32.28
CA SER A 28 -5.95 10.16 32.90
C SER A 28 -5.35 9.22 31.88
N ASP A 29 -4.18 8.68 32.16
CA ASP A 29 -3.56 7.65 31.36
C ASP A 29 -4.17 6.29 31.74
N PRO A 30 -4.80 5.58 30.79
CA PRO A 30 -5.19 4.20 31.03
C PRO A 30 -3.98 3.29 31.32
N PHE A 31 -2.76 3.81 31.09
CA PHE A 31 -1.51 3.08 31.29
C PHE A 31 -0.41 3.98 31.87
N PRO A 32 -0.40 4.26 33.18
CA PRO A 32 0.55 5.20 33.82
C PRO A 32 2.03 4.92 33.52
N SER A 33 2.40 3.63 33.41
CA SER A 33 3.76 3.24 33.06
C SER A 33 4.16 3.66 31.63
N ALA A 34 3.23 3.55 30.67
CA ALA A 34 3.47 3.97 29.29
C ALA A 34 3.64 5.49 29.17
N ARG A 35 2.89 6.25 29.97
CA ARG A 35 3.02 7.70 30.03
C ARG A 35 4.37 8.14 30.58
N ALA A 36 4.81 7.55 31.68
CA ALA A 36 6.13 7.86 32.26
C ALA A 36 7.28 7.59 31.26
N ILE A 37 7.20 6.49 30.49
CA ILE A 37 8.15 6.19 29.43
C ILE A 37 8.06 7.22 28.31
N ALA A 38 6.85 7.60 27.88
CA ALA A 38 6.64 8.59 26.83
C ALA A 38 7.20 9.98 27.23
N GLU A 39 6.95 10.41 28.48
CA GLU A 39 7.48 11.65 29.03
C GLU A 39 9.02 11.60 29.10
N GLY A 40 9.59 10.49 29.55
CA GLY A 40 11.04 10.29 29.60
C GLY A 40 11.71 10.32 28.23
N GLN A 41 10.97 9.98 27.15
CA GLN A 41 11.41 10.09 25.76
C GLN A 41 10.97 11.39 25.07
N ALA A 42 10.48 12.38 25.83
CA ALA A 42 9.99 13.66 25.32
C ALA A 42 8.92 13.50 24.22
N PHE A 43 8.05 12.50 24.32
CA PHE A 43 6.96 12.29 23.38
C PHE A 43 5.90 13.39 23.55
N THR A 44 5.58 14.05 22.45
CA THR A 44 4.61 15.15 22.41
C THR A 44 3.45 14.87 21.44
N GLY A 45 3.41 13.68 20.85
CA GLY A 45 2.47 13.36 19.77
C GLY A 45 2.80 14.03 18.42
N ALA A 46 4.02 14.59 18.28
CA ALA A 46 4.44 15.16 16.99
C ALA A 46 4.56 14.07 15.92
N THR A 47 4.35 14.45 14.66
CA THR A 47 4.33 13.52 13.52
C THR A 47 5.58 12.65 13.50
N GLY A 48 5.39 11.34 13.44
CA GLY A 48 6.46 10.37 13.31
C GLY A 48 7.23 10.06 14.60
N GLN A 49 6.90 10.68 15.73
CA GLN A 49 7.40 10.25 17.03
C GLN A 49 6.83 8.87 17.37
N ILE A 50 7.67 7.98 17.87
CA ILE A 50 7.29 6.63 18.26
C ILE A 50 7.86 6.31 19.64
N VAL A 51 7.06 5.70 20.49
CA VAL A 51 7.48 5.14 21.78
C VAL A 51 7.15 3.66 21.80
N LEU A 52 8.16 2.84 22.01
CA LEU A 52 8.03 1.40 22.16
C LEU A 52 8.05 1.07 23.66
N VAL A 53 6.92 0.59 24.18
CA VAL A 53 6.77 0.27 25.59
C VAL A 53 7.04 -1.21 25.80
N PRO A 54 8.08 -1.58 26.56
CA PRO A 54 8.40 -2.98 26.83
C PRO A 54 7.34 -3.63 27.73
N GLY A 55 7.15 -4.93 27.55
CA GLY A 55 6.33 -5.76 28.44
C GLY A 55 7.14 -6.27 29.64
N GLU A 56 6.45 -6.62 30.72
CA GLU A 56 7.07 -7.15 31.96
C GLU A 56 7.83 -8.48 31.72
N ALA A 57 7.30 -9.32 30.83
CA ALA A 57 7.93 -10.60 30.45
C ALA A 57 8.96 -10.47 29.31
N GLY A 58 9.34 -9.24 28.95
CA GLY A 58 10.12 -8.96 27.75
C GLY A 58 9.25 -8.80 26.50
N GLY A 59 9.87 -8.36 25.40
CA GLY A 59 9.15 -8.04 24.16
C GLY A 59 8.45 -6.69 24.21
N LEU A 60 7.59 -6.44 23.22
CA LEU A 60 6.86 -5.19 23.04
C LEU A 60 5.42 -5.35 23.53
N ALA A 61 5.00 -4.51 24.49
CA ALA A 61 3.64 -4.51 25.02
C ALA A 61 2.74 -3.49 24.32
N ARG A 62 3.26 -2.29 24.02
CA ARG A 62 2.49 -1.18 23.45
C ARG A 62 3.35 -0.32 22.54
N VAL A 63 2.67 0.38 21.65
CA VAL A 63 3.27 1.42 20.79
C VAL A 63 2.44 2.69 20.92
N LEU A 64 3.10 3.80 21.21
CA LEU A 64 2.52 5.13 21.06
C LEU A 64 3.09 5.79 19.82
N TYR A 65 2.25 6.40 19.01
CA TYR A 65 2.67 7.04 17.78
C TYR A 65 2.04 8.41 17.58
N GLY A 66 2.85 9.39 17.20
CA GLY A 66 2.45 10.77 17.01
C GLY A 66 1.97 11.05 15.59
N LEU A 67 0.76 11.59 15.47
CA LEU A 67 0.15 12.06 14.22
C LEU A 67 0.37 13.56 13.97
N GLY A 68 0.96 14.29 14.92
CA GLY A 68 1.16 15.74 14.82
C GLY A 68 -0.14 16.51 14.94
N LYS A 69 -0.39 17.41 13.97
CA LYS A 69 -1.56 18.31 13.97
C LYS A 69 -2.77 17.73 13.23
N GLY A 70 -2.56 16.75 12.38
CA GLY A 70 -3.57 16.29 11.43
C GLY A 70 -3.87 14.80 11.49
N GLN A 71 -4.92 14.45 10.76
CA GLN A 71 -5.37 13.08 10.52
C GLN A 71 -4.97 12.70 9.09
N ASP A 72 -3.68 12.44 8.91
CA ASP A 72 -3.10 12.09 7.61
C ASP A 72 -2.75 10.60 7.60
N ALA A 73 -3.33 9.84 6.66
CA ALA A 73 -3.02 8.43 6.45
C ALA A 73 -1.51 8.20 6.20
N LEU A 74 -0.84 9.12 5.50
CA LEU A 74 0.60 9.03 5.26
C LEU A 74 1.43 9.13 6.55
N ALA A 75 0.92 9.78 7.60
CA ALA A 75 1.58 9.76 8.90
C ALA A 75 1.65 8.33 9.47
N VAL A 76 0.63 7.50 9.25
CA VAL A 76 0.59 6.10 9.70
C VAL A 76 1.60 5.23 8.92
N ALA A 77 1.90 5.56 7.68
CA ALA A 77 2.93 4.85 6.91
C ALA A 77 4.31 4.90 7.59
N GLY A 78 4.64 6.02 8.25
CA GLY A 78 5.86 6.13 9.05
C GLY A 78 5.90 5.21 10.27
N LEU A 79 4.76 4.76 10.76
CA LEU A 79 4.67 3.80 11.87
C LEU A 79 5.03 2.38 11.42
N SER A 80 4.26 1.81 10.50
CA SER A 80 4.45 0.42 10.05
C SER A 80 5.85 0.19 9.45
N ALA A 81 6.45 1.22 8.83
CA ALA A 81 7.82 1.17 8.32
C ALA A 81 8.89 0.97 9.41
N LYS A 82 8.61 1.35 10.65
CA LYS A 82 9.56 1.31 11.78
C LYS A 82 9.32 0.16 12.74
N LEU A 83 8.17 -0.52 12.63
CA LEU A 83 7.83 -1.59 13.56
C LEU A 83 8.54 -2.91 13.19
N PRO A 84 8.96 -3.69 14.19
CA PRO A 84 9.46 -5.03 13.97
C PRO A 84 8.34 -5.96 13.46
N LYS A 85 8.73 -7.14 12.95
CA LYS A 85 7.78 -8.20 12.62
C LYS A 85 6.90 -8.52 13.83
N GLY A 86 5.60 -8.63 13.62
CA GLY A 86 4.62 -8.94 14.64
C GLY A 86 3.22 -8.54 14.21
N SER A 87 2.24 -8.85 15.06
CA SER A 87 0.85 -8.42 14.88
C SER A 87 0.55 -7.22 15.79
N TYR A 88 -0.19 -6.27 15.26
CA TYR A 88 -0.47 -4.98 15.91
C TYR A 88 -1.96 -4.67 15.84
N ARG A 89 -2.52 -4.17 16.90
CA ARG A 89 -3.94 -3.80 17.00
C ARG A 89 -4.07 -2.32 17.34
N ILE A 90 -4.82 -1.58 16.53
CA ILE A 90 -5.15 -0.19 16.85
C ILE A 90 -6.19 -0.16 17.95
N VAL A 91 -5.86 0.46 19.07
CA VAL A 91 -6.76 0.68 20.20
C VAL A 91 -7.28 2.11 20.18
N GLU A 92 -6.42 3.07 19.83
CA GLU A 92 -6.77 4.47 19.66
C GLU A 92 -6.28 4.93 18.28
N ALA A 93 -7.23 5.37 17.45
CA ALA A 93 -6.97 5.75 16.06
C ALA A 93 -6.70 7.25 15.86
N GLY A 94 -6.64 8.04 16.94
CA GLY A 94 -6.43 9.49 16.84
C GLY A 94 -7.55 10.24 16.13
N GLY A 95 -8.75 9.65 16.09
CA GLY A 95 -9.93 10.19 15.39
C GLY A 95 -9.95 9.91 13.88
N MET A 96 -9.07 9.03 13.38
CA MET A 96 -9.08 8.60 11.98
C MET A 96 -10.06 7.44 11.76
N ALA A 97 -10.63 7.36 10.54
CA ALA A 97 -11.33 6.15 10.10
C ALA A 97 -10.35 4.98 10.01
N PHE A 98 -10.79 3.77 10.38
CA PHE A 98 -9.93 2.59 10.34
C PHE A 98 -9.40 2.30 8.93
N SER A 99 -10.20 2.53 7.89
CA SER A 99 -9.79 2.41 6.49
C SER A 99 -8.57 3.28 6.14
N SER A 100 -8.54 4.53 6.64
CA SER A 100 -7.39 5.42 6.46
C SER A 100 -6.15 4.92 7.20
N VAL A 101 -6.33 4.37 8.41
CA VAL A 101 -5.23 3.75 9.16
C VAL A 101 -4.69 2.52 8.44
N ALA A 102 -5.58 1.66 7.92
CA ALA A 102 -5.19 0.46 7.18
C ALA A 102 -4.45 0.79 5.88
N ALA A 103 -4.92 1.79 5.13
CA ALA A 103 -4.24 2.26 3.93
C ALA A 103 -2.82 2.75 4.23
N GLY A 104 -2.68 3.66 5.21
CA GLY A 104 -1.37 4.15 5.63
C GLY A 104 -0.46 3.05 6.17
N TRP A 105 -1.03 2.09 6.92
CA TRP A 105 -0.28 0.92 7.40
C TRP A 105 0.29 0.08 6.25
N ALA A 106 -0.55 -0.26 5.26
CA ALA A 106 -0.15 -1.05 4.11
C ALA A 106 0.94 -0.33 3.28
N ASP A 107 0.80 0.98 3.10
CA ASP A 107 1.79 1.81 2.41
C ASP A 107 3.16 1.79 3.08
N GLY A 108 3.20 1.93 4.39
CA GLY A 108 4.46 1.90 5.15
C GLY A 108 5.07 0.51 5.27
N ALA A 109 4.25 -0.53 5.28
CA ALA A 109 4.66 -1.93 5.32
C ALA A 109 5.15 -2.45 3.96
N TYR A 110 4.86 -1.74 2.86
CA TYR A 110 5.30 -2.12 1.53
C TYR A 110 6.83 -2.15 1.42
N ARG A 111 7.33 -3.17 0.74
CA ARG A 111 8.74 -3.32 0.34
C ARG A 111 8.79 -3.88 -1.06
N PHE A 112 9.56 -3.23 -1.93
CA PHE A 112 9.91 -3.79 -3.22
C PHE A 112 11.02 -4.83 -3.02
N ASP A 113 10.66 -6.10 -3.15
CA ASP A 113 11.54 -7.23 -2.81
C ASP A 113 11.77 -8.19 -3.99
N ARG A 114 11.39 -7.78 -5.21
CA ARG A 114 11.46 -8.61 -6.42
C ARG A 114 12.84 -9.24 -6.63
N TYR A 115 13.90 -8.50 -6.34
CA TYR A 115 15.28 -8.92 -6.57
C TYR A 115 16.00 -9.39 -5.29
N LEU A 116 15.30 -9.40 -4.16
CA LEU A 116 15.89 -9.85 -2.90
C LEU A 116 15.72 -11.36 -2.72
N LYS A 117 16.78 -12.02 -2.24
CA LYS A 117 16.73 -13.45 -1.87
C LYS A 117 15.84 -13.68 -0.66
N ASP A 118 16.01 -12.85 0.36
CA ASP A 118 15.27 -12.93 1.60
C ASP A 118 14.18 -11.86 1.64
N LYS A 119 12.93 -12.31 1.63
CA LYS A 119 11.78 -11.43 1.71
C LYS A 119 11.41 -11.20 3.16
N ALA A 120 11.48 -9.95 3.61
CA ALA A 120 11.05 -9.59 4.96
C ALA A 120 9.54 -9.78 5.13
N THR A 121 9.14 -10.39 6.24
CA THR A 121 7.73 -10.41 6.65
C THR A 121 7.39 -9.04 7.23
N PRO A 122 6.42 -8.31 6.67
CA PRO A 122 6.04 -7.01 7.21
C PRO A 122 5.32 -7.13 8.56
N PRO A 123 5.26 -6.06 9.36
CA PRO A 123 4.35 -5.98 10.49
C PRO A 123 2.91 -6.10 9.99
N GLN A 124 2.08 -6.83 10.72
CA GLN A 124 0.69 -7.09 10.34
C GLN A 124 -0.27 -6.29 11.22
N LEU A 125 -1.22 -5.60 10.59
CA LEU A 125 -2.32 -4.93 11.26
C LEU A 125 -3.48 -5.92 11.45
N VAL A 126 -3.97 -6.04 12.66
CA VAL A 126 -5.19 -6.80 12.95
C VAL A 126 -6.39 -6.02 12.44
N ILE A 127 -7.15 -6.63 11.54
CA ILE A 127 -8.40 -6.07 11.02
C ILE A 127 -9.54 -6.46 11.95
N PRO A 128 -10.29 -5.50 12.52
CA PRO A 128 -11.47 -5.77 13.32
C PRO A 128 -12.55 -6.53 12.53
N ALA A 129 -13.36 -7.31 13.21
CA ALA A 129 -14.36 -8.18 12.58
C ALA A 129 -15.53 -7.41 11.93
N ASP A 130 -15.72 -6.16 12.33
CA ASP A 130 -16.73 -5.24 11.79
C ASP A 130 -16.25 -4.42 10.58
N GLU A 131 -14.99 -4.59 10.17
CA GLU A 131 -14.41 -3.95 8.98
C GLU A 131 -14.41 -4.89 7.76
N ASP A 132 -14.56 -4.34 6.56
CA ASP A 132 -14.47 -5.10 5.32
C ASP A 132 -13.00 -5.41 4.96
N ALA A 133 -12.48 -6.52 5.48
CA ALA A 133 -11.12 -6.96 5.27
C ALA A 133 -10.78 -7.21 3.78
N ASP A 134 -11.78 -7.57 2.97
CA ASP A 134 -11.58 -7.81 1.54
C ASP A 134 -11.46 -6.50 0.77
N ALA A 135 -12.26 -5.48 1.10
CA ALA A 135 -12.13 -4.15 0.52
C ALA A 135 -10.78 -3.53 0.87
N LEU A 136 -10.38 -3.56 2.14
CA LEU A 136 -9.08 -3.05 2.60
C LEU A 136 -7.91 -3.77 1.91
N SER A 137 -8.02 -5.10 1.74
CA SER A 137 -6.99 -5.88 1.07
C SER A 137 -6.91 -5.56 -0.43
N ARG A 138 -8.05 -5.36 -1.11
CA ARG A 138 -8.06 -4.98 -2.54
C ARG A 138 -7.37 -3.63 -2.77
N GLU A 139 -7.63 -2.66 -1.91
CA GLU A 139 -6.99 -1.34 -1.99
C GLU A 139 -5.48 -1.45 -1.77
N ALA A 140 -5.05 -2.15 -0.71
CA ALA A 140 -3.64 -2.36 -0.40
C ALA A 140 -2.91 -3.14 -1.50
N ASP A 141 -3.53 -4.18 -2.08
CA ASP A 141 -2.98 -4.97 -3.19
C ASP A 141 -2.84 -4.10 -4.45
N ALA A 142 -3.82 -3.22 -4.74
CA ALA A 142 -3.77 -2.33 -5.91
C ALA A 142 -2.64 -1.30 -5.79
N CYS A 143 -2.47 -0.69 -4.60
CA CYS A 143 -1.37 0.22 -4.33
C CYS A 143 -0.01 -0.48 -4.41
N ALA A 144 0.10 -1.70 -3.86
CA ALA A 144 1.33 -2.49 -3.94
C ALA A 144 1.67 -2.85 -5.39
N LEU A 145 0.69 -3.30 -6.19
CA LEU A 145 0.86 -3.62 -7.59
C LEU A 145 1.36 -2.40 -8.39
N LEU A 146 0.73 -1.24 -8.22
CA LEU A 146 1.17 -0.01 -8.87
C LEU A 146 2.63 0.31 -8.54
N ARG A 147 3.01 0.20 -7.26
CA ARG A 147 4.38 0.46 -6.81
C ARG A 147 5.37 -0.58 -7.35
N ASP A 148 4.98 -1.84 -7.44
CA ASP A 148 5.81 -2.89 -8.04
C ASP A 148 6.06 -2.62 -9.52
N LEU A 149 5.05 -2.18 -10.29
CA LEU A 149 5.21 -1.81 -11.69
C LEU A 149 6.17 -0.62 -11.86
N VAL A 150 6.01 0.42 -11.02
CA VAL A 150 6.86 1.63 -11.07
C VAL A 150 8.29 1.34 -10.62
N ASN A 151 8.47 0.48 -9.61
CA ASN A 151 9.78 0.16 -9.05
C ASN A 151 10.55 -0.89 -9.87
N THR A 152 9.88 -1.61 -10.77
CA THR A 152 10.55 -2.57 -11.64
C THR A 152 11.32 -1.81 -12.74
N PRO A 153 12.63 -2.04 -12.89
CA PRO A 153 13.44 -1.41 -13.93
C PRO A 153 12.89 -1.66 -15.35
N ALA A 154 13.10 -0.71 -16.24
CA ALA A 154 12.61 -0.78 -17.64
C ALA A 154 13.09 -2.04 -18.39
N ALA A 155 14.28 -2.56 -18.04
CA ALA A 155 14.77 -3.82 -18.60
C ALA A 155 13.88 -5.04 -18.29
N ASP A 156 13.14 -5.00 -17.16
CA ASP A 156 12.27 -6.08 -16.68
C ASP A 156 10.78 -5.68 -16.70
N MET A 157 10.46 -4.52 -17.27
CA MET A 157 9.10 -3.97 -17.37
C MET A 157 8.89 -3.38 -18.75
N GLY A 158 8.81 -4.24 -19.75
CA GLY A 158 8.46 -3.87 -21.11
C GLY A 158 6.95 -3.87 -21.37
N PRO A 159 6.50 -3.51 -22.58
CA PRO A 159 5.08 -3.52 -22.94
C PRO A 159 4.40 -4.89 -22.73
N GLN A 160 5.13 -5.99 -22.95
CA GLN A 160 4.65 -7.36 -22.74
C GLN A 160 4.43 -7.68 -21.26
N ASP A 161 5.22 -7.09 -20.35
CA ASP A 161 5.09 -7.33 -18.90
C ASP A 161 3.89 -6.57 -18.34
N ILE A 162 3.61 -5.38 -18.85
CA ILE A 162 2.36 -4.66 -18.57
C ILE A 162 1.17 -5.47 -19.07
N GLN A 163 1.23 -6.02 -20.31
CA GLN A 163 0.18 -6.87 -20.84
C GLN A 163 -0.05 -8.10 -19.94
N ALA A 164 1.02 -8.79 -19.53
CA ALA A 164 0.89 -9.94 -18.64
C ALA A 164 0.20 -9.57 -17.30
N THR A 165 0.55 -8.41 -16.75
CA THR A 165 -0.10 -7.89 -15.54
C THR A 165 -1.59 -7.63 -15.75
N ILE A 166 -1.96 -6.98 -16.86
CA ILE A 166 -3.37 -6.71 -17.19
C ILE A 166 -4.12 -8.02 -17.48
N SER A 167 -3.49 -8.99 -18.14
CA SER A 167 -4.08 -10.32 -18.39
C SER A 167 -4.40 -11.05 -17.08
N ASN A 168 -3.48 -11.01 -16.12
CA ASN A 168 -3.70 -11.59 -14.79
C ASN A 168 -4.86 -10.91 -14.03
N LEU A 169 -4.99 -9.58 -14.17
CA LEU A 169 -6.12 -8.85 -13.60
C LEU A 169 -7.42 -9.21 -14.30
N ALA A 170 -7.42 -9.31 -15.63
CA ALA A 170 -8.59 -9.71 -16.41
C ALA A 170 -9.09 -11.10 -15.97
N GLU A 171 -8.20 -12.07 -15.85
CA GLU A 171 -8.53 -13.41 -15.36
C GLU A 171 -9.08 -13.37 -13.92
N ARG A 172 -8.38 -12.67 -13.02
CA ARG A 172 -8.79 -12.57 -11.60
C ARG A 172 -10.19 -11.99 -11.40
N PHE A 173 -10.56 -11.00 -12.22
CA PHE A 173 -11.82 -10.27 -12.08
C PHE A 173 -12.88 -10.60 -13.13
N GLY A 174 -12.62 -11.58 -14.00
CA GLY A 174 -13.54 -11.97 -15.06
C GLY A 174 -13.77 -10.85 -16.09
N ALA A 175 -12.75 -10.07 -16.38
CA ALA A 175 -12.78 -9.01 -17.38
C ALA A 175 -12.39 -9.55 -18.75
N LYS A 176 -12.86 -8.90 -19.83
CA LYS A 176 -12.46 -9.20 -21.20
C LYS A 176 -11.29 -8.31 -21.59
N LEU A 177 -10.19 -8.91 -22.02
CA LEU A 177 -9.02 -8.20 -22.54
C LEU A 177 -8.90 -8.36 -24.05
N THR A 178 -8.83 -7.25 -24.76
CA THR A 178 -8.47 -7.21 -26.18
C THR A 178 -7.10 -6.55 -26.32
N THR A 179 -6.21 -7.15 -27.11
CA THR A 179 -4.84 -6.63 -27.34
C THR A 179 -4.54 -6.56 -28.81
N ILE A 180 -3.95 -5.44 -29.26
CA ILE A 180 -3.47 -5.20 -30.62
C ILE A 180 -1.97 -4.90 -30.52
N VAL A 181 -1.12 -5.64 -31.27
CA VAL A 181 0.34 -5.63 -31.12
C VAL A 181 1.01 -5.33 -32.45
N GLY A 182 2.10 -4.56 -32.42
CA GLY A 182 2.99 -4.33 -33.56
C GLY A 182 2.28 -3.72 -34.76
N ASP A 183 2.50 -4.28 -35.93
CA ASP A 183 1.96 -3.76 -37.20
C ASP A 183 0.43 -3.83 -37.29
N ALA A 184 -0.24 -4.71 -36.56
CA ALA A 184 -1.69 -4.74 -36.46
C ALA A 184 -2.27 -3.43 -35.91
N LEU A 185 -1.48 -2.62 -35.22
CA LEU A 185 -1.87 -1.28 -34.78
C LEU A 185 -2.14 -0.33 -35.97
N LEU A 186 -1.44 -0.50 -37.10
CA LEU A 186 -1.67 0.31 -38.31
C LEU A 186 -3.00 -0.04 -38.94
N GLU A 187 -3.31 -1.35 -39.05
CA GLU A 187 -4.56 -1.86 -39.59
C GLU A 187 -5.77 -1.42 -38.72
N ALA A 188 -5.57 -1.37 -37.40
CA ALA A 188 -6.57 -0.94 -36.43
C ALA A 188 -6.66 0.60 -36.27
N ASN A 189 -5.94 1.37 -37.12
CA ASN A 189 -5.91 2.84 -37.05
C ASN A 189 -5.34 3.44 -35.77
N TYR A 190 -4.32 2.81 -35.20
CA TYR A 190 -3.51 3.34 -34.09
C TYR A 190 -2.07 3.71 -34.53
N PRO A 191 -1.86 4.52 -35.60
CA PRO A 191 -0.55 4.76 -36.16
C PRO A 191 0.41 5.49 -35.19
N MET A 192 -0.12 6.31 -34.27
CA MET A 192 0.70 7.01 -33.29
C MET A 192 1.26 6.07 -32.24
N VAL A 193 0.51 5.06 -31.80
CA VAL A 193 0.98 4.05 -30.86
C VAL A 193 2.11 3.23 -31.52
N HIS A 194 1.91 2.81 -32.77
CA HIS A 194 2.92 2.13 -33.56
C HIS A 194 4.19 2.98 -33.74
N ALA A 195 4.03 4.26 -34.11
CA ALA A 195 5.17 5.15 -34.40
C ALA A 195 6.08 5.35 -33.19
N VAL A 196 5.52 5.41 -31.97
CA VAL A 196 6.29 5.59 -30.74
C VAL A 196 7.10 4.35 -30.38
N GLY A 197 6.58 3.15 -30.63
CA GLY A 197 7.22 1.91 -30.18
C GLY A 197 7.89 1.07 -31.26
N ARG A 198 7.76 1.42 -32.56
CA ARG A 198 8.23 0.58 -33.70
C ARG A 198 9.73 0.30 -33.72
N ALA A 199 10.54 1.16 -33.10
CA ALA A 199 11.99 1.02 -33.05
C ALA A 199 12.51 0.31 -31.81
N ALA A 200 11.62 0.02 -30.83
CA ALA A 200 11.99 -0.68 -29.61
C ALA A 200 12.17 -2.18 -29.85
N THR A 201 12.91 -2.84 -28.95
CA THR A 201 13.11 -4.31 -28.99
C THR A 201 11.79 -5.06 -28.82
N PHE A 202 10.87 -4.49 -28.05
CA PHE A 202 9.54 -5.07 -27.79
C PHE A 202 8.47 -4.27 -28.52
N GLU A 203 7.58 -4.98 -29.19
CA GLU A 203 6.52 -4.37 -29.99
C GLU A 203 5.55 -3.54 -29.15
N PRO A 204 5.15 -2.35 -29.66
CA PRO A 204 4.11 -1.53 -29.04
C PRO A 204 2.77 -2.25 -29.06
N ARG A 205 1.90 -1.91 -28.12
CA ARG A 205 0.57 -2.54 -28.01
C ARG A 205 -0.49 -1.60 -27.46
N PHE A 206 -1.70 -1.84 -27.92
CA PHE A 206 -2.91 -1.24 -27.38
C PHE A 206 -3.69 -2.34 -26.65
N MET A 207 -4.17 -2.02 -25.46
CA MET A 207 -4.93 -2.96 -24.64
C MET A 207 -6.22 -2.31 -24.20
N GLU A 208 -7.32 -3.03 -24.34
CA GLU A 208 -8.65 -2.64 -23.91
C GLU A 208 -9.19 -3.69 -22.94
N LEU A 209 -9.47 -3.26 -21.71
CA LEU A 209 -10.02 -4.07 -20.63
C LEU A 209 -11.47 -3.67 -20.38
N GLU A 210 -12.40 -4.58 -20.65
CA GLU A 210 -13.83 -4.39 -20.42
C GLU A 210 -14.27 -5.18 -19.19
N TRP A 211 -14.92 -4.52 -18.24
CA TRP A 211 -15.40 -5.15 -17.01
C TRP A 211 -16.74 -4.57 -16.57
N GLY A 212 -17.59 -5.41 -16.00
CA GLY A 212 -18.90 -5.03 -15.49
C GLY A 212 -20.05 -5.40 -16.42
N ASP A 213 -21.24 -4.95 -16.07
CA ASP A 213 -22.47 -5.20 -16.85
C ASP A 213 -22.59 -4.14 -17.95
N PRO A 214 -22.68 -4.53 -19.24
CA PRO A 214 -22.80 -3.60 -20.36
C PRO A 214 -24.11 -2.81 -20.38
N SER A 215 -25.11 -3.18 -19.57
CA SER A 215 -26.36 -2.41 -19.41
C SER A 215 -26.20 -1.20 -18.51
N HIS A 216 -25.14 -1.11 -17.72
CA HIS A 216 -24.84 0.03 -16.86
C HIS A 216 -24.15 1.16 -17.64
N PRO A 217 -24.21 2.41 -17.14
CA PRO A 217 -23.42 3.50 -17.70
C PRO A 217 -21.93 3.16 -17.73
N SER A 218 -21.28 3.37 -18.87
CA SER A 218 -19.85 3.08 -19.04
C SER A 218 -18.97 4.25 -18.58
N LEU A 219 -17.83 3.90 -17.98
CA LEU A 219 -16.74 4.81 -17.66
C LEU A 219 -15.49 4.34 -18.39
N ALA A 220 -14.89 5.21 -19.21
CA ALA A 220 -13.63 4.92 -19.87
C ALA A 220 -12.46 5.55 -19.09
N LEU A 221 -11.48 4.72 -18.73
CA LEU A 221 -10.20 5.15 -18.16
C LEU A 221 -9.13 4.97 -19.24
N VAL A 222 -8.47 6.06 -19.64
CA VAL A 222 -7.47 6.06 -20.69
C VAL A 222 -6.10 6.36 -20.06
N GLY A 223 -5.16 5.44 -20.21
CA GLY A 223 -3.81 5.54 -19.68
C GLY A 223 -2.76 5.46 -20.80
N LYS A 224 -1.67 6.23 -20.65
CA LYS A 224 -0.46 6.12 -21.47
C LYS A 224 0.57 5.31 -20.70
N GLY A 225 1.01 4.17 -21.23
CA GLY A 225 2.04 3.32 -20.66
C GLY A 225 3.38 3.54 -21.40
N VAL A 226 4.31 4.27 -20.78
CA VAL A 226 5.70 4.40 -21.25
C VAL A 226 6.58 3.54 -20.36
N THR A 227 7.35 2.65 -20.97
CA THR A 227 8.17 1.65 -20.28
C THR A 227 9.67 1.92 -20.31
N PHE A 228 10.12 3.01 -20.93
CA PHE A 228 11.52 3.42 -20.87
C PHE A 228 11.78 4.35 -19.69
N ASP A 229 13.03 4.38 -19.25
CA ASP A 229 13.48 5.26 -18.17
C ASP A 229 14.12 6.53 -18.72
N SER A 230 13.90 7.68 -18.05
CA SER A 230 14.50 8.95 -18.43
C SER A 230 16.02 8.90 -18.25
N GLY A 231 16.78 9.06 -19.35
CA GLY A 231 18.23 8.97 -19.36
C GLY A 231 18.78 7.58 -19.65
N GLY A 232 17.91 6.58 -19.89
CA GLY A 232 18.27 5.29 -20.43
C GLY A 232 18.48 5.36 -21.95
N LEU A 233 19.08 4.31 -22.51
CA LEU A 233 19.08 4.07 -23.96
C LEU A 233 17.74 3.43 -24.36
N ASP A 234 17.17 3.89 -25.46
CA ASP A 234 15.97 3.28 -26.06
C ASP A 234 16.26 1.88 -26.62
#